data_4c07497b490d2208df4ff597398e5743
#
_entry.id   4c07497b490d2208df4ff597398e5743
#
_cell.length_a   1.000
_cell.length_b   1.000
_cell.length_c   1.000
_cell.angle_alpha   90.00
_cell.angle_beta   90.00
_cell.angle_gamma   90.00
#
_symmetry.space_group_name_H-M   'P 1'
#
loop_
_entity.id
_entity.type
_entity.pdbx_description
1 polymer ?
#
loop_
_entity_poly.entity_id
_entity_poly.type
_entity_poly.pdbx_seq_one_letter_code
_entity_poly.pdbx_strand_id
1 'polypeptide(L)'
;MPTAAATAIKPTLLHGSLIDLDHRKRELGKEVLALAEAGDVEAAMRLCVRKRLNVLISGGTSTGKTTFARSLLAMVDPAERLVTIEDAYELFPNQANVVALKADRNSQGERTPARLLEASLRMRPDRIILGELRGEESRTFLEAINTGHGGSFTTIHAETARKAIDRLAIMVMASGLGMGFEEVKRYCEGSLDLVVQLERRGGIRGVVEIWTPQQ
;
A
#
# COMPACT_ATOMS: atom_id res chain seq x y z
N MET A 1 26.40 36.19 1.55
CA MET A 1 25.85 34.84 1.78
C MET A 1 26.37 33.96 0.66
N PRO A 2 27.18 32.91 0.93
CA PRO A 2 27.60 32.01 -0.15
C PRO A 2 26.37 31.21 -0.60
N THR A 3 26.02 31.33 -1.87
CA THR A 3 25.03 30.47 -2.54
C THR A 3 25.59 29.06 -2.53
N ALA A 4 24.92 28.15 -1.82
CA ALA A 4 25.23 26.73 -1.90
C ALA A 4 25.09 26.30 -3.35
N ALA A 5 26.22 25.96 -3.98
CA ALA A 5 26.20 25.38 -5.32
C ALA A 5 25.39 24.09 -5.26
N ALA A 6 24.30 24.04 -6.01
CA ALA A 6 23.52 22.82 -6.13
C ALA A 6 24.44 21.74 -6.69
N THR A 7 24.71 20.71 -5.89
CA THR A 7 25.54 19.56 -6.32
C THR A 7 24.76 18.85 -7.43
N ALA A 8 25.22 18.97 -8.65
CA ALA A 8 24.63 18.29 -9.79
C ALA A 8 24.73 16.79 -9.62
N ILE A 9 23.61 16.08 -9.71
CA ILE A 9 23.60 14.62 -9.72
C ILE A 9 24.24 14.15 -11.01
N LYS A 10 25.32 13.35 -10.91
CA LYS A 10 25.91 12.72 -12.09
C LYS A 10 24.98 11.60 -12.59
N PRO A 11 24.62 11.58 -13.87
CA PRO A 11 23.84 10.47 -14.41
C PRO A 11 24.71 9.19 -14.40
N THR A 12 24.35 8.25 -13.52
CA THR A 12 25.04 6.96 -13.39
C THR A 12 24.02 5.84 -13.37
N LEU A 13 24.44 4.64 -13.80
CA LEU A 13 23.62 3.44 -13.67
C LEU A 13 23.76 2.91 -12.23
N LEU A 14 22.69 2.99 -11.42
CA LEU A 14 22.70 2.60 -10.01
C LEU A 14 22.99 1.10 -9.78
N HIS A 15 22.71 0.26 -10.80
CA HIS A 15 22.94 -1.18 -10.75
C HIS A 15 23.96 -1.68 -11.76
N GLY A 16 24.76 -0.78 -12.33
CA GLY A 16 25.74 -1.10 -13.40
C GLY A 16 25.11 -1.40 -14.77
N SER A 17 23.80 -1.60 -14.85
CA SER A 17 23.03 -1.86 -16.09
C SER A 17 21.63 -1.28 -15.99
N LEU A 18 20.98 -1.14 -17.12
CA LEU A 18 19.53 -0.83 -17.16
C LEU A 18 18.74 -2.06 -16.70
N ILE A 19 17.68 -1.81 -15.94
CA ILE A 19 16.74 -2.84 -15.47
C ILE A 19 15.31 -2.45 -15.86
N ASP A 20 14.55 -3.45 -16.26
CA ASP A 20 13.10 -3.35 -16.38
C ASP A 20 12.49 -3.52 -14.97
N LEU A 21 12.02 -2.42 -14.40
CA LEU A 21 11.47 -2.40 -13.04
C LEU A 21 10.15 -3.17 -12.95
N ASP A 22 9.33 -3.13 -13.99
CA ASP A 22 8.04 -3.84 -14.01
C ASP A 22 8.26 -5.34 -14.14
N HIS A 23 9.20 -5.78 -14.97
CA HIS A 23 9.59 -7.18 -15.02
C HIS A 23 10.10 -7.66 -13.65
N ARG A 24 10.97 -6.89 -13.00
CA ARG A 24 11.49 -7.22 -11.67
C ARG A 24 10.39 -7.33 -10.63
N LYS A 25 9.39 -6.45 -10.63
CA LYS A 25 8.25 -6.52 -9.72
C LYS A 25 7.41 -7.77 -9.95
N ARG A 26 7.16 -8.15 -11.21
CA ARG A 26 6.46 -9.39 -11.54
C ARG A 26 7.21 -10.63 -11.06
N GLU A 27 8.53 -10.70 -11.24
CA GLU A 27 9.34 -11.81 -10.72
C GLU A 27 9.31 -11.91 -9.19
N LEU A 28 9.38 -10.76 -8.50
CA LEU A 28 9.21 -10.72 -7.03
C LEU A 28 7.82 -11.18 -6.60
N GLY A 29 6.77 -10.84 -7.36
CA GLY A 29 5.42 -11.34 -7.12
C GLY A 29 5.34 -12.87 -7.21
N LYS A 30 5.98 -13.49 -8.21
CA LYS A 30 6.06 -14.95 -8.34
C LYS A 30 6.81 -15.59 -7.17
N GLU A 31 7.93 -14.99 -6.73
CA GLU A 31 8.70 -15.47 -5.58
C GLU A 31 7.86 -15.44 -4.29
N VAL A 32 7.09 -14.36 -4.07
CA VAL A 32 6.17 -14.25 -2.93
C VAL A 32 5.08 -15.32 -2.99
N LEU A 33 4.48 -15.56 -4.18
CA LEU A 33 3.47 -16.60 -4.34
C LEU A 33 4.04 -18.00 -4.08
N ALA A 34 5.22 -18.30 -4.60
CA ALA A 34 5.86 -19.61 -4.39
C ALA A 34 6.11 -19.89 -2.89
N LEU A 35 6.55 -18.89 -2.12
CA LEU A 35 6.71 -19.02 -0.67
C LEU A 35 5.37 -19.27 0.02
N ALA A 36 4.33 -18.55 -0.38
CA ALA A 36 3.00 -18.70 0.20
C ALA A 36 2.38 -20.08 -0.11
N GLU A 37 2.54 -20.57 -1.35
CA GLU A 37 2.09 -21.89 -1.80
C GLU A 37 2.84 -23.02 -1.09
N ALA A 38 4.10 -22.80 -0.72
CA ALA A 38 4.87 -23.70 0.14
C ALA A 38 4.43 -23.70 1.61
N GLY A 39 3.43 -22.86 1.96
CA GLY A 39 2.90 -22.73 3.32
C GLY A 39 3.62 -21.71 4.20
N ASP A 40 4.68 -21.07 3.72
CA ASP A 40 5.45 -20.07 4.48
C ASP A 40 4.96 -18.63 4.18
N VAL A 41 3.75 -18.34 4.64
CA VAL A 41 3.14 -17.01 4.49
C VAL A 41 3.98 -15.93 5.19
N GLU A 42 4.66 -16.26 6.30
CA GLU A 42 5.49 -15.28 7.01
C GLU A 42 6.71 -14.88 6.16
N ALA A 43 7.44 -15.83 5.58
CA ALA A 43 8.55 -15.54 4.68
C ALA A 43 8.11 -14.76 3.44
N ALA A 44 6.95 -15.10 2.86
CA ALA A 44 6.33 -14.37 1.76
C ALA A 44 6.10 -12.90 2.12
N MET A 45 5.52 -12.62 3.29
CA MET A 45 5.26 -11.26 3.74
C MET A 45 6.54 -10.50 4.11
N ARG A 46 7.53 -11.15 4.71
CA ARG A 46 8.84 -10.56 4.97
C ARG A 46 9.54 -10.15 3.68
N LEU A 47 9.48 -10.99 2.65
CA LEU A 47 10.02 -10.67 1.32
C LEU A 47 9.30 -9.45 0.73
N CYS A 48 7.97 -9.45 0.77
CA CYS A 48 7.11 -8.38 0.29
C CYS A 48 7.48 -7.03 0.94
N VAL A 49 7.56 -6.98 2.28
CA VAL A 49 7.92 -5.78 3.03
C VAL A 49 9.34 -5.32 2.69
N ARG A 50 10.33 -6.23 2.71
CA ARG A 50 11.73 -5.93 2.41
C ARG A 50 11.95 -5.41 0.99
N LYS A 51 11.18 -5.92 0.01
CA LYS A 51 11.27 -5.52 -1.40
C LYS A 51 10.35 -4.33 -1.73
N ARG A 52 9.69 -3.76 -0.73
CA ARG A 52 8.84 -2.57 -0.84
C ARG A 52 7.71 -2.76 -1.86
N LEU A 53 7.06 -3.92 -1.83
CA LEU A 53 5.88 -4.17 -2.64
C LEU A 53 4.65 -3.47 -2.04
N ASN A 54 3.80 -2.92 -2.90
CA ASN A 54 2.55 -2.26 -2.51
C ASN A 54 1.47 -3.31 -2.26
N VAL A 55 0.89 -3.31 -1.05
CA VAL A 55 -0.02 -4.35 -0.62
C VAL A 55 -1.41 -3.80 -0.34
N LEU A 56 -2.42 -4.43 -0.92
CA LEU A 56 -3.82 -4.23 -0.56
C LEU A 56 -4.30 -5.40 0.32
N ILE A 57 -4.67 -5.11 1.56
CA ILE A 57 -5.17 -6.10 2.51
C ILE A 57 -6.70 -6.10 2.44
N SER A 58 -7.26 -7.18 1.96
CA SER A 58 -8.69 -7.35 1.72
C SER A 58 -9.33 -8.32 2.72
N GLY A 59 -10.59 -8.14 3.00
CA GLY A 59 -11.38 -9.04 3.84
C GLY A 59 -12.65 -8.39 4.38
N GLY A 60 -13.61 -9.19 4.78
CA GLY A 60 -14.85 -8.74 5.41
C GLY A 60 -14.62 -8.08 6.78
N THR A 61 -15.71 -7.74 7.45
CA THR A 61 -15.67 -7.20 8.82
C THR A 61 -15.10 -8.24 9.78
N SER A 62 -14.25 -7.81 10.71
CA SER A 62 -13.66 -8.65 11.76
C SER A 62 -12.79 -9.82 11.25
N THR A 63 -12.29 -9.79 10.02
CA THR A 63 -11.36 -10.80 9.48
C THR A 63 -9.91 -10.62 9.96
N GLY A 64 -9.60 -9.51 10.65
CA GLY A 64 -8.27 -9.24 11.20
C GLY A 64 -7.36 -8.39 10.30
N LYS A 65 -7.91 -7.62 9.35
CA LYS A 65 -7.13 -6.75 8.45
C LYS A 65 -6.17 -5.83 9.19
N THR A 66 -6.65 -5.10 10.21
CA THR A 66 -5.80 -4.21 11.02
C THR A 66 -4.71 -4.98 11.77
N THR A 67 -5.04 -6.16 12.31
CA THR A 67 -4.06 -7.03 12.97
C THR A 67 -2.99 -7.50 11.99
N PHE A 68 -3.38 -7.88 10.78
CA PHE A 68 -2.45 -8.28 9.73
C PHE A 68 -1.58 -7.10 9.27
N ALA A 69 -2.16 -5.91 9.11
CA ALA A 69 -1.40 -4.69 8.81
C ALA A 69 -0.35 -4.38 9.90
N ARG A 70 -0.69 -4.57 11.17
CA ARG A 70 0.28 -4.46 12.29
C ARG A 70 1.40 -5.49 12.20
N SER A 71 1.10 -6.72 11.78
CA SER A 71 2.14 -7.74 11.56
C SER A 71 3.10 -7.34 10.44
N LEU A 72 2.60 -6.73 9.34
CA LEU A 72 3.46 -6.18 8.29
C LEU A 72 4.30 -5.01 8.81
N LEU A 73 3.72 -4.10 9.60
CA LEU A 73 4.43 -2.99 10.23
C LEU A 73 5.60 -3.46 11.11
N ALA A 74 5.39 -4.55 11.86
CA ALA A 74 6.44 -5.13 12.69
C ALA A 74 7.63 -5.70 11.88
N MET A 75 7.44 -5.94 10.57
CA MET A 75 8.49 -6.41 9.65
C MET A 75 9.21 -5.25 8.93
N VAL A 76 8.70 -4.02 9.02
CA VAL A 76 9.32 -2.83 8.42
C VAL A 76 10.57 -2.45 9.21
N ASP A 77 11.61 -2.03 8.50
CA ASP A 77 12.87 -1.58 9.12
C ASP A 77 12.61 -0.48 10.15
N PRO A 78 13.11 -0.61 11.40
CA PRO A 78 12.96 0.40 12.44
C PRO A 78 13.50 1.79 12.07
N ALA A 79 14.42 1.89 11.12
CA ALA A 79 14.99 3.15 10.66
C ALA A 79 14.10 3.89 9.64
N GLU A 80 13.11 3.22 9.05
CA GLU A 80 12.20 3.84 8.07
C GLU A 80 11.28 4.89 8.73
N ARG A 81 11.06 5.99 8.00
CA ARG A 81 10.06 7.01 8.37
C ARG A 81 8.69 6.60 7.87
N LEU A 82 7.74 6.47 8.80
CA LEU A 82 6.37 6.10 8.50
C LEU A 82 5.41 7.28 8.66
N VAL A 83 4.44 7.37 7.78
CA VAL A 83 3.24 8.17 7.99
C VAL A 83 2.05 7.23 8.00
N THR A 84 1.28 7.23 9.10
CA THR A 84 0.01 6.50 9.19
C THR A 84 -1.16 7.47 9.14
N ILE A 85 -2.24 7.08 8.46
CA ILE A 85 -3.47 7.85 8.36
C ILE A 85 -4.63 6.92 8.74
N GLU A 86 -5.34 7.23 9.82
CA GLU A 86 -6.34 6.35 10.41
C GLU A 86 -7.56 7.13 10.91
N ASP A 87 -8.73 6.54 10.85
CA ASP A 87 -9.95 7.11 11.47
C ASP A 87 -9.88 6.99 13.01
N ALA A 88 -9.29 5.90 13.50
CA ALA A 88 -8.93 5.67 14.90
C ALA A 88 -7.55 5.02 14.96
N TYR A 89 -6.73 5.39 15.94
CA TYR A 89 -5.40 4.80 16.07
C TYR A 89 -5.47 3.33 16.46
N GLU A 90 -5.11 2.46 15.54
CA GLU A 90 -5.12 1.01 15.70
C GLU A 90 -3.80 0.34 15.26
N LEU A 91 -2.98 1.01 14.45
CA LEU A 91 -1.79 0.40 13.85
C LEU A 91 -0.60 0.30 14.82
N PHE A 92 -0.38 1.31 15.66
CA PHE A 92 0.68 1.37 16.67
C PHE A 92 2.06 0.92 16.15
N PRO A 93 2.65 1.63 15.17
CA PRO A 93 3.98 1.29 14.65
C PRO A 93 5.06 1.42 15.75
N ASN A 94 6.07 0.53 15.68
CA ASN A 94 7.18 0.53 16.64
C ASN A 94 8.40 1.34 16.16
N GLN A 95 8.36 1.91 14.96
CA GLN A 95 9.42 2.72 14.39
C GLN A 95 9.59 4.01 15.17
N ALA A 96 10.84 4.47 15.35
CA ALA A 96 11.14 5.70 16.09
C ALA A 96 10.68 6.97 15.35
N ASN A 97 10.61 6.92 14.02
CA ASN A 97 10.24 8.05 13.16
C ASN A 97 8.85 7.85 12.54
N VAL A 98 7.81 8.13 13.31
CA VAL A 98 6.41 7.98 12.89
C VAL A 98 5.66 9.30 13.00
N VAL A 99 4.87 9.60 11.98
CA VAL A 99 3.82 10.62 12.01
C VAL A 99 2.47 9.92 11.92
N ALA A 100 1.73 9.89 13.02
CA ALA A 100 0.39 9.32 13.07
C ALA A 100 -0.65 10.44 12.89
N LEU A 101 -1.40 10.38 11.80
CA LEU A 101 -2.43 11.34 11.43
C LEU A 101 -3.82 10.75 11.67
N LYS A 102 -4.63 11.45 12.46
CA LYS A 102 -6.02 11.06 12.70
C LYS A 102 -6.94 11.74 11.70
N ALA A 103 -7.58 10.95 10.86
CA ALA A 103 -8.56 11.40 9.89
C ALA A 103 -9.94 11.63 10.54
N ASP A 104 -10.70 12.53 9.93
CA ASP A 104 -12.11 12.77 10.25
C ASP A 104 -12.91 12.76 8.94
N ARG A 105 -13.59 11.65 8.68
CA ARG A 105 -14.37 11.47 7.44
C ARG A 105 -15.63 12.33 7.37
N ASN A 106 -16.11 12.81 8.51
CA ASN A 106 -17.29 13.67 8.57
C ASN A 106 -16.92 15.15 8.44
N SER A 107 -15.63 15.47 8.45
CA SER A 107 -15.14 16.82 8.29
C SER A 107 -15.24 17.27 6.83
N GLN A 108 -15.73 18.48 6.61
CA GLN A 108 -15.58 19.20 5.33
C GLN A 108 -14.25 19.96 5.26
N GLY A 109 -13.39 19.79 6.26
CA GLY A 109 -12.15 20.51 6.46
C GLY A 109 -10.90 19.72 5.98
N GLU A 110 -9.75 20.13 6.52
CA GLU A 110 -8.44 19.63 6.11
C GLU A 110 -8.07 18.24 6.65
N ARG A 111 -8.87 17.67 7.55
CA ARG A 111 -8.58 16.35 8.16
C ARG A 111 -9.26 15.18 7.47
N THR A 112 -9.76 15.37 6.25
CA THR A 112 -10.24 14.22 5.47
C THR A 112 -9.06 13.29 5.12
N PRO A 113 -9.29 11.97 4.96
CA PRO A 113 -8.21 11.05 4.57
C PRO A 113 -7.46 11.49 3.32
N ALA A 114 -8.16 12.01 2.30
CA ALA A 114 -7.56 12.49 1.06
C ALA A 114 -6.62 13.69 1.31
N ARG A 115 -7.05 14.69 2.09
CA ARG A 115 -6.23 15.86 2.42
C ARG A 115 -5.00 15.51 3.26
N LEU A 116 -5.18 14.62 4.25
CA LEU A 116 -4.06 14.15 5.06
C LEU A 116 -3.06 13.36 4.21
N LEU A 117 -3.54 12.59 3.25
CA LEU A 117 -2.69 11.84 2.32
C LEU A 117 -1.89 12.80 1.41
N GLU A 118 -2.53 13.81 0.82
CA GLU A 118 -1.85 14.87 0.06
C GLU A 118 -0.77 15.56 0.90
N ALA A 119 -1.08 15.92 2.15
CA ALA A 119 -0.12 16.53 3.06
C ALA A 119 1.05 15.59 3.39
N SER A 120 0.78 14.29 3.54
CA SER A 120 1.79 13.28 3.87
C SER A 120 2.90 13.17 2.82
N LEU A 121 2.59 13.42 1.54
CA LEU A 121 3.59 13.41 0.46
C LEU A 121 4.70 14.43 0.65
N ARG A 122 4.44 15.52 1.39
CA ARG A 122 5.42 16.56 1.72
C ARG A 122 6.21 16.26 3.00
N MET A 123 5.86 15.22 3.72
CA MET A 123 6.52 14.82 4.97
C MET A 123 7.72 13.88 4.74
N ARG A 124 8.04 13.58 3.47
CA ARG A 124 9.13 12.67 3.05
C ARG A 124 9.04 11.30 3.73
N PRO A 125 7.90 10.61 3.68
CA PRO A 125 7.77 9.28 4.26
C PRO A 125 8.53 8.26 3.41
N ASP A 126 9.08 7.24 4.06
CA ASP A 126 9.57 6.05 3.37
C ASP A 126 8.39 5.16 2.96
N ARG A 127 7.34 5.12 3.79
CA ARG A 127 6.08 4.42 3.51
C ARG A 127 4.90 5.21 4.05
N ILE A 128 3.78 5.07 3.36
CA ILE A 128 2.48 5.57 3.79
C ILE A 128 1.58 4.37 4.10
N ILE A 129 1.04 4.34 5.31
CA ILE A 129 0.12 3.31 5.75
C ILE A 129 -1.25 3.96 5.96
N LEU A 130 -2.17 3.63 5.09
CA LEU A 130 -3.54 4.13 5.20
C LEU A 130 -4.42 3.06 5.83
N GLY A 131 -5.08 3.37 6.92
CA GLY A 131 -5.88 2.41 7.70
C GLY A 131 -6.91 1.69 6.85
N GLU A 132 -7.68 2.42 6.06
CA GLU A 132 -8.70 1.82 5.17
C GLU A 132 -9.09 2.74 4.02
N LEU A 133 -9.25 2.15 2.83
CA LEU A 133 -9.85 2.80 1.66
C LEU A 133 -11.37 2.69 1.69
N ARG A 134 -12.05 3.85 1.61
CA ARG A 134 -13.53 3.92 1.60
C ARG A 134 -14.10 4.90 0.59
N GLY A 135 -13.28 5.81 0.02
CA GLY A 135 -13.74 6.87 -0.85
C GLY A 135 -12.65 7.52 -1.70
N GLU A 136 -12.70 8.84 -1.81
CA GLU A 136 -11.86 9.65 -2.70
C GLU A 136 -10.35 9.54 -2.42
N GLU A 137 -9.95 9.23 -1.20
CA GLU A 137 -8.55 8.98 -0.84
C GLU A 137 -7.91 7.84 -1.63
N SER A 138 -8.72 6.97 -2.22
CA SER A 138 -8.26 5.83 -3.03
C SER A 138 -7.41 6.27 -4.21
N ARG A 139 -7.82 7.33 -4.91
CA ARG A 139 -7.06 7.90 -6.03
C ARG A 139 -5.71 8.44 -5.56
N THR A 140 -5.72 9.29 -4.54
CA THR A 140 -4.50 9.91 -4.02
C THR A 140 -3.52 8.86 -3.49
N PHE A 141 -4.03 7.76 -2.89
CA PHE A 141 -3.19 6.65 -2.45
C PHE A 141 -2.49 5.95 -3.62
N LEU A 142 -3.21 5.66 -4.71
CA LEU A 142 -2.60 5.07 -5.90
C LEU A 142 -1.56 6.01 -6.55
N GLU A 143 -1.85 7.30 -6.64
CA GLU A 143 -0.90 8.30 -7.11
C GLU A 143 0.37 8.33 -6.22
N ALA A 144 0.22 8.26 -4.91
CA ALA A 144 1.34 8.24 -3.96
C ALA A 144 2.27 7.03 -4.17
N ILE A 145 1.70 5.82 -4.26
CA ILE A 145 2.51 4.60 -4.44
C ILE A 145 3.17 4.53 -5.83
N ASN A 146 2.61 5.18 -6.84
CA ASN A 146 3.17 5.27 -8.19
C ASN A 146 4.25 6.36 -8.33
N THR A 147 4.33 7.31 -7.39
CA THR A 147 5.23 8.47 -7.46
C THR A 147 6.39 8.43 -6.46
N GLY A 148 6.75 7.25 -5.97
CA GLY A 148 7.97 7.06 -5.18
C GLY A 148 7.76 6.58 -3.73
N HIS A 149 6.52 6.34 -3.29
CA HIS A 149 6.22 5.85 -1.95
C HIS A 149 5.90 4.33 -1.97
N GLY A 150 6.70 3.55 -2.71
CA GLY A 150 6.57 2.10 -2.79
C GLY A 150 6.78 1.39 -1.45
N GLY A 151 6.13 0.23 -1.28
CA GLY A 151 6.11 -0.51 -0.01
C GLY A 151 5.04 -0.01 0.96
N SER A 152 4.13 0.82 0.48
CA SER A 152 2.95 1.27 1.22
C SER A 152 1.86 0.20 1.22
N PHE A 153 1.03 0.19 2.24
CA PHE A 153 -0.11 -0.73 2.31
C PHE A 153 -1.33 -0.10 2.95
N THR A 154 -2.46 -0.67 2.61
CA THR A 154 -3.78 -0.22 3.08
C THR A 154 -4.74 -1.39 3.18
N THR A 155 -5.90 -1.17 3.79
CA THR A 155 -6.95 -2.16 3.87
C THR A 155 -8.19 -1.77 3.06
N ILE A 156 -8.97 -2.75 2.66
CA ILE A 156 -10.24 -2.58 1.96
C ILE A 156 -11.23 -3.68 2.38
N HIS A 157 -12.52 -3.36 2.41
CA HIS A 157 -13.55 -4.36 2.61
C HIS A 157 -13.96 -4.99 1.28
N ALA A 158 -13.64 -6.27 1.09
CA ALA A 158 -14.16 -7.07 -0.03
C ALA A 158 -14.19 -8.56 0.35
N GLU A 159 -14.94 -9.35 -0.42
CA GLU A 159 -15.12 -10.79 -0.19
C GLU A 159 -14.02 -11.63 -0.85
N THR A 160 -13.40 -11.12 -1.91
CA THR A 160 -12.32 -11.78 -2.64
C THR A 160 -11.27 -10.76 -3.08
N ALA A 161 -10.07 -11.23 -3.39
CA ALA A 161 -8.98 -10.37 -3.87
C ALA A 161 -9.37 -9.62 -5.17
N ARG A 162 -10.09 -10.27 -6.09
CA ARG A 162 -10.55 -9.62 -7.35
C ARG A 162 -11.62 -8.58 -7.09
N LYS A 163 -12.62 -8.87 -6.23
CA LYS A 163 -13.63 -7.88 -5.83
C LYS A 163 -13.02 -6.69 -5.09
N ALA A 164 -11.87 -6.85 -4.43
CA ALA A 164 -11.14 -5.74 -3.82
C ALA A 164 -10.66 -4.74 -4.87
N ILE A 165 -10.14 -5.22 -5.99
CA ILE A 165 -9.74 -4.36 -7.12
C ILE A 165 -10.95 -3.70 -7.78
N ASP A 166 -12.02 -4.45 -8.02
CA ASP A 166 -13.26 -3.89 -8.60
C ASP A 166 -13.81 -2.77 -7.70
N ARG A 167 -13.84 -2.99 -6.39
CA ARG A 167 -14.28 -1.98 -5.42
C ARG A 167 -13.35 -0.76 -5.40
N LEU A 168 -12.04 -0.98 -5.44
CA LEU A 168 -11.05 0.09 -5.53
C LEU A 168 -11.26 0.92 -6.80
N ALA A 169 -11.46 0.27 -7.95
CA ALA A 169 -11.72 0.94 -9.22
C ALA A 169 -12.99 1.80 -9.16
N ILE A 170 -14.08 1.31 -8.55
CA ILE A 170 -15.31 2.09 -8.36
C ILE A 170 -15.04 3.35 -7.51
N MET A 171 -14.29 3.23 -6.41
CA MET A 171 -13.96 4.39 -5.57
C MET A 171 -13.10 5.41 -6.31
N VAL A 172 -12.12 4.94 -7.10
CA VAL A 172 -11.28 5.81 -7.92
C VAL A 172 -12.09 6.50 -9.02
N MET A 173 -13.02 5.80 -9.68
CA MET A 173 -13.93 6.42 -10.66
C MET A 173 -14.81 7.52 -10.05
N ALA A 174 -15.30 7.30 -8.83
CA ALA A 174 -16.12 8.30 -8.13
C ALA A 174 -15.39 9.62 -7.87
N SER A 175 -14.04 9.64 -7.94
CA SER A 175 -13.23 10.88 -7.86
C SER A 175 -13.16 11.70 -9.16
N GLY A 176 -13.88 11.29 -10.22
CA GLY A 176 -14.08 12.12 -11.43
C GLY A 176 -12.94 12.05 -12.44
N LEU A 177 -12.26 10.92 -12.60
CA LEU A 177 -11.14 10.77 -13.57
C LEU A 177 -11.55 10.80 -15.05
N GLY A 178 -12.84 10.68 -15.38
CA GLY A 178 -13.30 10.67 -16.79
C GLY A 178 -12.89 9.41 -17.58
N MET A 179 -12.35 8.37 -16.92
CA MET A 179 -11.93 7.10 -17.50
C MET A 179 -13.03 6.04 -17.34
N GLY A 180 -13.08 5.06 -18.23
CA GLY A 180 -13.97 3.91 -18.12
C GLY A 180 -13.54 2.92 -17.03
N PHE A 181 -14.48 2.06 -16.59
CA PHE A 181 -14.22 1.10 -15.50
C PHE A 181 -12.99 0.20 -15.78
N GLU A 182 -12.90 -0.36 -16.97
CA GLU A 182 -11.80 -1.26 -17.33
C GLU A 182 -10.44 -0.55 -17.38
N GLU A 183 -10.43 0.74 -17.72
CA GLU A 183 -9.19 1.53 -17.70
C GLU A 183 -8.74 1.83 -16.29
N VAL A 184 -9.66 2.22 -15.42
CA VAL A 184 -9.37 2.46 -14.00
C VAL A 184 -9.00 1.16 -13.30
N LYS A 185 -9.66 0.05 -13.60
CA LYS A 185 -9.31 -1.26 -13.06
C LYS A 185 -7.88 -1.66 -13.43
N ARG A 186 -7.48 -1.53 -14.70
CA ARG A 186 -6.09 -1.77 -15.13
C ARG A 186 -5.10 -0.85 -14.44
N TYR A 187 -5.47 0.41 -14.20
CA TYR A 187 -4.64 1.33 -13.42
C TYR A 187 -4.45 0.86 -11.98
N CYS A 188 -5.52 0.40 -11.32
CA CYS A 188 -5.44 -0.17 -9.97
C CYS A 188 -4.56 -1.44 -9.93
N GLU A 189 -4.75 -2.35 -10.89
CA GLU A 189 -3.96 -3.57 -11.04
C GLU A 189 -2.47 -3.27 -11.28
N GLY A 190 -2.17 -2.28 -12.12
CA GLY A 190 -0.79 -1.85 -12.40
C GLY A 190 -0.11 -1.16 -11.22
N SER A 191 -0.86 -0.56 -10.30
CA SER A 191 -0.35 0.18 -9.15
C SER A 191 -0.03 -0.72 -7.93
N LEU A 192 -0.71 -1.85 -7.82
CA LEU A 192 -0.60 -2.78 -6.70
C LEU A 192 0.24 -4.00 -7.08
N ASP A 193 1.12 -4.41 -6.19
CA ASP A 193 1.96 -5.59 -6.40
C ASP A 193 1.29 -6.85 -5.84
N LEU A 194 0.58 -6.72 -4.70
CA LEU A 194 -0.12 -7.83 -4.05
C LEU A 194 -1.50 -7.43 -3.53
N VAL A 195 -2.43 -8.37 -3.59
CA VAL A 195 -3.68 -8.37 -2.81
C VAL A 195 -3.67 -9.58 -1.89
N VAL A 196 -3.80 -9.34 -0.57
CA VAL A 196 -3.88 -10.40 0.45
C VAL A 196 -5.29 -10.47 0.97
N GLN A 197 -5.98 -11.58 0.73
CA GLN A 197 -7.34 -11.82 1.19
C GLN A 197 -7.35 -12.51 2.53
N LEU A 198 -8.05 -11.92 3.48
CA LEU A 198 -8.27 -12.45 4.82
C LEU A 198 -9.71 -12.94 4.99
N GLU A 199 -9.85 -14.02 5.72
CA GLU A 199 -11.16 -14.58 6.04
C GLU A 199 -11.21 -14.99 7.53
N ARG A 200 -12.45 -15.13 8.02
CA ARG A 200 -12.73 -15.72 9.32
C ARG A 200 -13.64 -16.93 9.13
N ARG A 201 -13.15 -18.12 9.47
CA ARG A 201 -13.89 -19.39 9.44
C ARG A 201 -13.83 -20.06 10.80
N GLY A 202 -14.98 -20.45 11.36
CA GLY A 202 -15.03 -21.15 12.63
C GLY A 202 -14.32 -20.43 13.80
N GLY A 203 -14.29 -19.09 13.78
CA GLY A 203 -13.59 -18.29 14.79
C GLY A 203 -12.10 -18.05 14.48
N ILE A 204 -11.49 -18.82 13.61
CA ILE A 204 -10.09 -18.67 13.17
C ILE A 204 -10.01 -17.60 12.07
N ARG A 205 -8.99 -16.72 12.17
CA ARG A 205 -8.69 -15.69 11.16
C ARG A 205 -7.40 -16.04 10.47
N GLY A 206 -7.33 -15.84 9.15
CA GLY A 206 -6.14 -16.15 8.39
C GLY A 206 -6.17 -15.63 6.96
N VAL A 207 -5.03 -15.76 6.29
CA VAL A 207 -4.88 -15.53 4.86
C VAL A 207 -5.48 -16.71 4.12
N VAL A 208 -6.35 -16.45 3.14
CA VAL A 208 -6.97 -17.47 2.30
C VAL A 208 -6.57 -17.36 0.83
N GLU A 209 -6.09 -16.20 0.41
CA GLU A 209 -5.60 -15.97 -0.96
C GLU A 209 -4.52 -14.89 -0.94
N ILE A 210 -3.48 -15.08 -1.73
CA ILE A 210 -2.52 -14.05 -2.12
C ILE A 210 -2.54 -14.00 -3.64
N TRP A 211 -2.78 -12.84 -4.18
CA TRP A 211 -2.90 -12.62 -5.62
C TRP A 211 -2.03 -11.45 -6.08
N THR A 212 -1.38 -11.61 -7.23
CA THR A 212 -0.59 -10.58 -7.90
C THR A 212 -1.37 -10.08 -9.11
N PRO A 213 -1.91 -8.84 -9.07
CA PRO A 213 -2.79 -8.32 -10.13
C PRO A 213 -2.11 -8.14 -11.50
N GLN A 214 -0.78 -8.09 -11.52
CA GLN A 214 0.02 -7.86 -12.74
C GLN A 214 0.40 -9.15 -13.50
N GLN A 215 -0.16 -10.29 -13.11
CA GLN A 215 0.09 -11.60 -13.75
C GLN A 215 -1.04 -12.01 -14.67
#